data_8a2ad739c34b9539c2ce594975cbb26c
#
_entry.id   8a2ad739c34b9539c2ce594975cbb26c
#
_cell.length_a   1.000
_cell.length_b   1.000
_cell.length_c   1.000
_cell.angle_alpha   90.00
_cell.angle_beta   90.00
_cell.angle_gamma   90.00
#
_symmetry.space_group_name_H-M   'P 1'
#
loop_
_entity.id
_entity.type
_entity.pdbx_description
1 polymer ?
#
loop_
_entity_poly.entity_id
_entity_poly.type
_entity_poly.pdbx_seq_one_letter_code
_entity_poly.pdbx_strand_id
1 'polypeptide(L)'
;MIYEINEKQQRIKYIRVLEKFFTRTISLLKLDNFDKDLFKQRTKKNYEDLIKTKEIELYSEYYEGIKFFINKTMFYLEEHTNSFEEERAILLEDANLLQKEKNKSNYKKDKHKNQKFNDGY
;
A
#
# COMPACT_ATOMS: atom_id res chain seq x y z
N MET A 1 26.21 -0.31 20.55
CA MET A 1 26.24 -0.22 19.93
C MET A 1 25.66 -0.11 19.32
N ILE A 2 25.50 0.19 18.98
CA ILE A 2 25.18 0.42 18.36
C ILE A 2 24.82 -0.12 17.39
N TYR A 3 24.28 -0.67 17.21
CA TYR A 3 23.70 -1.38 16.26
C TYR A 3 22.37 -0.94 15.94
N GLU A 4 22.08 0.29 16.08
CA GLU A 4 20.86 0.87 15.67
C GLU A 4 20.79 0.90 14.17
N ILE A 5 19.75 0.36 13.59
CA ILE A 5 19.41 0.56 12.21
C ILE A 5 19.14 2.05 12.06
N ASN A 6 19.83 2.73 11.15
CA ASN A 6 19.66 4.17 11.01
C ASN A 6 18.28 4.50 10.45
N GLU A 7 17.88 5.77 10.55
CA GLU A 7 16.56 6.20 10.15
C GLU A 7 16.23 5.87 8.71
N LYS A 8 17.20 6.00 7.82
CA LYS A 8 17.02 5.69 6.41
C LYS A 8 16.65 4.23 6.21
N GLN A 9 17.37 3.33 6.87
CA GLN A 9 17.11 1.89 6.77
C GLN A 9 15.75 1.54 7.37
N GLN A 10 15.38 2.15 8.48
CA GLN A 10 14.08 1.93 9.10
C GLN A 10 12.96 2.40 8.19
N ARG A 11 13.15 3.53 7.51
CA ARG A 11 12.16 4.06 6.58
C ARG A 11 11.98 3.12 5.40
N ILE A 12 13.07 2.64 4.83
CA ILE A 12 13.03 1.72 3.69
C ILE A 12 12.30 0.44 4.09
N LYS A 13 12.60 -0.09 5.26
CA LYS A 13 11.96 -1.31 5.75
C LYS A 13 10.46 -1.10 5.91
N TYR A 14 10.06 0.02 6.50
CA TYR A 14 8.65 0.32 6.70
C TYR A 14 7.91 0.47 5.37
N ILE A 15 8.50 1.19 4.42
CA ILE A 15 7.93 1.38 3.10
C ILE A 15 7.73 0.03 2.41
N ARG A 16 8.72 -0.86 2.48
CA ARG A 16 8.62 -2.18 1.86
C ARG A 16 7.47 -2.99 2.44
N VAL A 17 7.28 -2.91 3.75
CA VAL A 17 6.19 -3.65 4.41
C VAL A 17 4.84 -3.07 4.00
N LEU A 18 4.73 -1.74 3.90
CA LEU A 18 3.50 -1.10 3.43
C LEU A 18 3.16 -1.53 2.01
N GLU A 19 4.14 -1.47 1.12
CA GLU A 19 3.94 -1.84 -0.28
C GLU A 19 3.61 -3.32 -0.43
N LYS A 20 4.24 -4.16 0.36
CA LYS A 20 3.98 -5.59 0.36
C LYS A 20 2.54 -5.88 0.77
N PHE A 21 2.07 -5.23 1.84
CA PHE A 21 0.68 -5.38 2.26
C PHE A 21 -0.27 -4.95 1.15
N PHE A 22 -0.02 -3.79 0.58
CA PHE A 22 -0.84 -3.21 -0.47
C PHE A 22 -0.92 -4.13 -1.68
N THR A 23 0.24 -4.58 -2.18
CA THR A 23 0.31 -5.45 -3.35
C THR A 23 -0.38 -6.78 -3.12
N ARG A 24 -0.16 -7.40 -1.96
CA ARG A 24 -0.79 -8.68 -1.64
C ARG A 24 -2.30 -8.54 -1.49
N THR A 25 -2.75 -7.46 -0.88
CA THR A 25 -4.17 -7.21 -0.71
C THR A 25 -4.85 -7.06 -2.05
N ILE A 26 -4.26 -6.29 -2.97
CA ILE A 26 -4.80 -6.11 -4.31
C ILE A 26 -4.88 -7.45 -5.04
N SER A 27 -3.83 -8.26 -4.97
CA SER A 27 -3.80 -9.55 -5.63
C SER A 27 -4.94 -10.45 -5.14
N LEU A 28 -5.19 -10.45 -3.84
CA LEU A 28 -6.28 -11.24 -3.27
C LEU A 28 -7.65 -10.72 -3.70
N LEU A 29 -7.80 -9.39 -3.76
CA LEU A 29 -9.06 -8.78 -4.16
C LEU A 29 -9.40 -9.05 -5.63
N LYS A 30 -8.38 -9.25 -6.46
CA LYS A 30 -8.57 -9.46 -7.90
C LYS A 30 -8.78 -10.91 -8.31
N LEU A 31 -8.73 -11.84 -7.36
CA LEU A 31 -8.94 -13.25 -7.69
C LEU A 31 -10.33 -13.48 -8.26
N ASP A 32 -10.42 -14.24 -9.34
CA ASP A 32 -11.70 -14.56 -9.97
C ASP A 32 -12.60 -15.36 -9.03
N ASN A 33 -11.99 -16.25 -8.27
CA ASN A 33 -12.72 -17.04 -7.28
C ASN A 33 -12.50 -16.47 -5.89
N PHE A 34 -12.81 -15.20 -5.72
CA PHE A 34 -12.63 -14.50 -4.46
C PHE A 34 -13.37 -15.19 -3.33
N ASP A 35 -12.65 -15.44 -2.23
CA ASP A 35 -13.19 -16.06 -1.03
C ASP A 35 -12.94 -15.11 0.13
N LYS A 36 -14.01 -14.63 0.73
CA LYS A 36 -13.97 -13.68 1.84
C LYS A 36 -13.18 -14.22 3.03
N ASP A 37 -13.42 -15.47 3.39
CA ASP A 37 -12.77 -16.06 4.56
C ASP A 37 -11.26 -16.21 4.34
N LEU A 38 -10.87 -16.65 3.17
CA LEU A 38 -9.47 -16.76 2.81
C LEU A 38 -8.81 -15.37 2.77
N PHE A 39 -9.49 -14.40 2.18
CA PHE A 39 -9.03 -13.03 2.14
C PHE A 39 -8.80 -12.49 3.55
N LYS A 40 -9.77 -12.69 4.43
CA LYS A 40 -9.69 -12.24 5.82
C LYS A 40 -8.49 -12.87 6.54
N GLN A 41 -8.32 -14.16 6.37
CA GLN A 41 -7.25 -14.91 7.03
C GLN A 41 -5.87 -14.42 6.59
N ARG A 42 -5.67 -14.30 5.29
CA ARG A 42 -4.39 -13.89 4.73
C ARG A 42 -4.08 -12.42 5.01
N THR A 43 -5.10 -11.58 4.94
CA THR A 43 -4.93 -10.16 5.20
C THR A 43 -4.58 -9.89 6.65
N LYS A 44 -5.21 -10.61 7.58
CA LYS A 44 -4.87 -10.50 9.00
C LYS A 44 -3.42 -10.88 9.25
N LYS A 45 -2.94 -11.93 8.60
CA LYS A 45 -1.55 -12.35 8.74
C LYS A 45 -0.60 -11.29 8.21
N ASN A 46 -0.91 -10.71 7.06
CA ASN A 46 -0.12 -9.62 6.50
C ASN A 46 -0.10 -8.41 7.43
N TYR A 47 -1.23 -8.12 8.05
CA TYR A 47 -1.33 -7.02 8.99
C TYR A 47 -0.48 -7.25 10.24
N GLU A 48 -0.43 -8.49 10.73
CA GLU A 48 0.42 -8.83 11.86
C GLU A 48 1.89 -8.56 11.55
N ASP A 49 2.32 -8.89 10.34
CA ASP A 49 3.69 -8.60 9.90
C ASP A 49 3.95 -7.09 9.86
N LEU A 50 2.95 -6.33 9.44
CA LEU A 50 3.06 -4.88 9.36
C LEU A 50 3.22 -4.25 10.74
N ILE A 51 2.38 -4.65 11.70
CA ILE A 51 2.42 -4.03 13.03
C ILE A 51 3.65 -4.41 13.83
N LYS A 52 4.37 -5.46 13.43
CA LYS A 52 5.64 -5.82 14.05
C LYS A 52 6.77 -4.91 13.58
N THR A 53 6.57 -4.21 12.49
CA THR A 53 7.56 -3.29 11.94
C THR A 53 7.39 -1.93 12.58
N LYS A 54 8.49 -1.29 12.93
CA LYS A 54 8.45 0.03 13.53
C LYS A 54 7.83 1.03 12.55
N GLU A 55 6.79 1.71 13.02
CA GLU A 55 6.14 2.73 12.21
C GLU A 55 7.01 3.97 12.13
N ILE A 56 7.17 4.48 10.93
CA ILE A 56 7.94 5.69 10.64
C ILE A 56 7.00 6.68 9.97
N GLU A 57 7.05 7.92 10.40
CA GLU A 57 6.25 8.96 9.75
C GLU A 57 6.82 9.22 8.36
N LEU A 58 5.94 9.17 7.36
CA LEU A 58 6.32 9.40 5.98
C LEU A 58 5.59 10.64 5.48
N TYR A 59 6.31 11.49 4.74
CA TYR A 59 5.75 12.75 4.25
C TYR A 59 5.38 12.63 2.78
N SER A 60 4.73 11.54 2.41
CA SER A 60 4.31 11.26 1.06
C SER A 60 2.81 11.02 1.04
N GLU A 61 2.11 11.74 0.17
CA GLU A 61 0.67 11.55 0.02
C GLU A 61 0.35 10.11 -0.40
N TYR A 62 1.21 9.53 -1.24
CA TYR A 62 1.03 8.16 -1.70
C TYR A 62 1.07 7.17 -0.53
N TYR A 63 2.09 7.27 0.34
CA TYR A 63 2.21 6.34 1.45
C TYR A 63 1.16 6.59 2.53
N GLU A 64 0.75 7.83 2.72
CA GLU A 64 -0.36 8.13 3.60
C GLU A 64 -1.65 7.53 3.06
N GLY A 65 -1.81 7.56 1.73
CA GLY A 65 -2.94 6.90 1.07
C GLY A 65 -2.94 5.40 1.27
N ILE A 66 -1.76 4.77 1.20
CA ILE A 66 -1.64 3.34 1.47
C ILE A 66 -2.02 3.03 2.92
N LYS A 67 -1.58 3.83 3.88
CA LYS A 67 -1.92 3.64 5.28
C LYS A 67 -3.43 3.74 5.49
N PHE A 68 -4.05 4.71 4.85
CA PHE A 68 -5.50 4.87 4.91
C PHE A 68 -6.21 3.63 4.31
N PHE A 69 -5.70 3.14 3.18
CA PHE A 69 -6.23 1.95 2.53
C PHE A 69 -6.14 0.73 3.45
N ILE A 70 -5.00 0.57 4.12
CA ILE A 70 -4.79 -0.55 5.05
C ILE A 70 -5.79 -0.48 6.20
N ASN A 71 -5.95 0.69 6.80
CA ASN A 71 -6.87 0.87 7.92
C ASN A 71 -8.30 0.62 7.50
N LYS A 72 -8.67 1.08 6.30
CA LYS A 72 -10.01 0.86 5.75
C LYS A 72 -10.26 -0.62 5.50
N THR A 73 -9.25 -1.33 4.97
CA THR A 73 -9.34 -2.78 4.74
C THR A 73 -9.59 -3.51 6.05
N MET A 74 -8.83 -3.19 7.08
CA MET A 74 -8.99 -3.86 8.37
C MET A 74 -10.32 -3.52 9.01
N PHE A 75 -10.79 -2.29 8.86
CA PHE A 75 -12.10 -1.88 9.34
C PHE A 75 -13.21 -2.72 8.70
N TYR A 76 -13.15 -2.89 7.38
CA TYR A 76 -14.15 -3.69 6.66
C TYR A 76 -14.13 -5.15 7.10
N LEU A 77 -12.95 -5.68 7.42
CA LEU A 77 -12.85 -7.08 7.85
C LEU A 77 -13.44 -7.32 9.23
N GLU A 78 -13.53 -6.29 10.05
CA GLU A 78 -14.13 -6.39 11.37
C GLU A 78 -15.65 -6.23 11.33
N GLU A 79 -16.16 -5.63 10.26
CA GLU A 79 -17.60 -5.44 10.13
C GLU A 79 -18.29 -6.76 9.78
N HIS A 80 -19.43 -6.98 10.38
CA HIS A 80 -20.23 -8.17 10.11
C HIS A 80 -21.20 -7.89 8.97
N THR A 81 -20.67 -7.87 7.75
CA THR A 81 -21.51 -7.70 6.58
C THR A 81 -21.80 -9.08 5.99
N ASN A 82 -23.00 -9.24 5.44
CA ASN A 82 -23.39 -10.50 4.85
C ASN A 82 -22.62 -10.80 3.57
N SER A 83 -22.19 -9.76 2.90
CA SER A 83 -21.47 -9.86 1.63
C SER A 83 -20.35 -8.85 1.61
N PHE A 84 -19.20 -9.24 1.10
CA PHE A 84 -18.04 -8.36 0.99
C PHE A 84 -17.94 -7.71 -0.38
N GLU A 85 -18.97 -7.82 -1.20
CA GLU A 85 -18.93 -7.36 -2.58
C GLU A 85 -18.74 -5.85 -2.71
N GLU A 86 -19.51 -5.08 -1.93
CA GLU A 86 -19.41 -3.63 -1.98
C GLU A 86 -18.06 -3.14 -1.49
N GLU A 87 -17.60 -3.70 -0.36
CA GLU A 87 -16.33 -3.34 0.23
C GLU A 87 -15.19 -3.71 -0.70
N ARG A 88 -15.28 -4.86 -1.35
CA ARG A 88 -14.28 -5.29 -2.32
C ARG A 88 -14.20 -4.30 -3.48
N ALA A 89 -15.33 -3.86 -3.99
CA ALA A 89 -15.38 -2.90 -5.09
C ALA A 89 -14.76 -1.56 -4.67
N ILE A 90 -15.10 -1.09 -3.47
CA ILE A 90 -14.55 0.16 -2.94
C ILE A 90 -13.04 0.07 -2.78
N LEU A 91 -12.55 -1.03 -2.23
CA LEU A 91 -11.11 -1.22 -2.03
C LEU A 91 -10.36 -1.29 -3.35
N LEU A 92 -10.93 -1.96 -4.36
CA LEU A 92 -10.32 -2.02 -5.68
C LEU A 92 -10.27 -0.65 -6.34
N GLU A 93 -11.32 0.14 -6.18
CA GLU A 93 -11.34 1.50 -6.71
C GLU A 93 -10.28 2.37 -6.03
N ASP A 94 -10.21 2.29 -4.71
CA ASP A 94 -9.18 3.02 -3.94
C ASP A 94 -7.78 2.62 -4.38
N ALA A 95 -7.55 1.33 -4.57
CA ALA A 95 -6.26 0.82 -5.01
C ALA A 95 -5.89 1.34 -6.39
N ASN A 96 -6.87 1.38 -7.31
CA ASN A 96 -6.63 1.94 -8.64
C ASN A 96 -6.23 3.40 -8.58
N LEU A 97 -6.90 4.18 -7.74
CA LEU A 97 -6.58 5.59 -7.58
C LEU A 97 -5.17 5.79 -7.03
N LEU A 98 -4.78 4.98 -6.06
CA LEU A 98 -3.43 5.04 -5.50
C LEU A 98 -2.37 4.65 -6.52
N GLN A 99 -2.63 3.64 -7.33
CA GLN A 99 -1.70 3.22 -8.37
C GLN A 99 -1.53 4.30 -9.43
N LYS A 100 -2.63 4.97 -9.78
CA LYS A 100 -2.57 6.08 -10.74
C LYS A 100 -1.75 7.24 -10.17
N GLU A 101 -1.92 7.52 -8.90
CA GLU A 101 -1.16 8.59 -8.25
C GLU A 101 0.33 8.28 -8.26
N LYS A 102 0.70 7.04 -7.97
CA LYS A 102 2.08 6.61 -8.01
C LYS A 102 2.67 6.75 -9.42
N ASN A 103 1.94 6.29 -10.41
CA ASN A 103 2.38 6.35 -11.80
C ASN A 103 2.51 7.80 -12.28
N LYS A 104 1.59 8.65 -11.86
CA LYS A 104 1.63 10.07 -12.19
C LYS A 104 2.88 10.74 -11.61
N SER A 105 3.22 10.41 -10.36
CA SER A 105 4.43 10.93 -9.73
C SER A 105 5.68 10.46 -10.46
N ASN A 106 5.73 9.19 -10.82
CA ASN A 106 6.86 8.64 -11.56
C ASN A 106 6.98 9.28 -12.94
N TYR A 107 5.84 9.48 -13.61
CA TYR A 107 5.81 10.14 -14.91
C TYR A 107 6.36 11.56 -14.83
N LYS A 108 5.96 12.30 -13.81
CA LYS A 108 6.46 13.67 -13.62
C LYS A 108 7.95 13.69 -13.37
N LYS A 109 8.46 12.74 -12.61
CA LYS A 109 9.90 12.64 -12.37
C LYS A 109 10.66 12.38 -13.66
N ASP A 110 10.18 11.41 -14.44
CA ASP A 110 10.81 11.07 -15.70
C ASP A 110 10.76 12.22 -16.67
N LYS A 111 9.63 12.92 -16.75
CA LYS A 111 9.47 14.06 -17.61
C LYS A 111 10.43 15.19 -17.22
N HIS A 112 10.55 15.46 -15.94
CA HIS A 112 11.46 16.47 -15.44
C HIS A 112 12.91 16.10 -15.75
N LYS A 113 13.25 14.84 -15.56
CA LYS A 113 14.58 14.34 -15.88
C LYS A 113 14.88 14.47 -17.36
N ASN A 114 13.92 14.17 -18.21
CA ASN A 114 14.07 14.30 -19.65
C ASN A 114 14.24 15.77 -20.07
N GLN A 115 13.49 16.67 -19.47
CA GLN A 115 13.63 18.09 -19.74
C GLN A 115 15.02 18.59 -19.38
N LYS A 116 15.51 18.17 -18.24
CA LYS A 116 16.84 18.55 -17.80
C LYS A 116 17.90 18.04 -18.78
N PHE A 117 17.69 16.84 -19.28
CA PHE A 117 18.57 16.24 -20.27
C PHE A 117 18.53 17.03 -21.58
N ASN A 118 17.32 17.39 -22.00
CA ASN A 118 17.13 18.15 -23.25
C ASN A 118 17.69 19.55 -23.16
N ASP A 119 17.66 20.13 -21.98
CA ASP A 119 18.22 21.49 -21.79
C ASP A 119 19.72 21.50 -21.99
N GLY A 120 20.33 20.34 -22.02
CA GLY A 120 21.74 20.22 -22.29
C GLY A 120 22.11 20.43 -23.75
N TYR A 121 21.09 20.51 -24.61
CA TYR A 121 21.37 20.83 -26.02
C TYR A 121 21.52 22.31 -26.21
#